data_850f7e3b2a84e0c94706e86bc2336f16
#
_entry.id   850f7e3b2a84e0c94706e86bc2336f16
#
_cell.length_a   1.000
_cell.length_b   1.000
_cell.length_c   1.000
_cell.angle_alpha   90.00
_cell.angle_beta   90.00
_cell.angle_gamma   90.00
#
_symmetry.space_group_name_H-M   'P 1'
#
loop_
_entity.id
_entity.type
_entity.pdbx_description
1 polymer ?
#
loop_
_entity_poly.entity_id
_entity_poly.type
_entity_poly.pdbx_seq_one_letter_code
_entity_poly.pdbx_strand_id
1 'polypeptide(L)'
;MVSYCYRFKDINGNVIYVGKTVDINKRMAQHFGGKGHLDKSCYKSVARIEYQKYKTESDALIYETYYITKYSPKYNKLGQSRDKPTIQLEEKDWKTYQVLKNQVEKGEASWGCLTYILIIALIYAIFQMIA
;
A
#
# COMPACT_ATOMS: atom_id res chain seq x y z
N MET A 1 -5.47 21.19 15.94
CA MET A 1 -4.55 21.20 14.78
C MET A 1 -4.84 19.97 13.93
N VAL A 2 -5.04 20.17 12.66
CA VAL A 2 -5.27 19.09 11.70
C VAL A 2 -4.09 18.13 11.72
N SER A 3 -4.36 16.84 11.66
CA SER A 3 -3.35 15.79 11.65
C SER A 3 -3.73 14.70 10.65
N TYR A 4 -2.78 13.88 10.30
CA TYR A 4 -2.93 12.84 9.28
C TYR A 4 -2.45 11.50 9.81
N CYS A 5 -3.20 10.44 9.51
CA CYS A 5 -2.65 9.09 9.47
C CYS A 5 -2.28 8.76 8.02
N TYR A 6 -1.16 8.11 7.82
CA TYR A 6 -0.75 7.64 6.51
C TYR A 6 -0.29 6.20 6.59
N ARG A 7 -0.34 5.52 5.47
CA ARG A 7 0.14 4.14 5.37
C ARG A 7 0.89 3.91 4.08
N PHE A 8 1.87 3.03 4.16
CA PHE A 8 2.60 2.52 3.00
C PHE A 8 2.09 1.13 2.68
N LYS A 9 1.76 0.91 1.41
CA LYS A 9 1.38 -0.40 0.87
C LYS A 9 2.45 -0.89 -0.08
N ASP A 10 2.69 -2.21 -0.06
CA ASP A 10 3.55 -2.85 -1.04
C ASP A 10 2.78 -3.16 -2.34
N ILE A 11 3.47 -3.77 -3.31
CA ILE A 11 2.89 -4.11 -4.62
C ILE A 11 1.74 -5.12 -4.51
N ASN A 12 1.70 -5.92 -3.44
CA ASN A 12 0.66 -6.91 -3.17
C ASN A 12 -0.54 -6.33 -2.39
N GLY A 13 -0.50 -5.03 -2.05
CA GLY A 13 -1.56 -4.37 -1.30
C GLY A 13 -1.45 -4.54 0.22
N ASN A 14 -0.37 -5.13 0.73
CA ASN A 14 -0.16 -5.26 2.17
C ASN A 14 0.24 -3.92 2.78
N VAL A 15 -0.34 -3.60 3.94
CA VAL A 15 0.08 -2.44 4.73
C VAL A 15 1.39 -2.78 5.43
N ILE A 16 2.47 -2.10 5.06
CA ILE A 16 3.82 -2.35 5.58
C ILE A 16 4.29 -1.34 6.60
N TYR A 17 3.64 -0.17 6.67
CA TYR A 17 3.93 0.87 7.65
C TYR A 17 2.73 1.79 7.85
N VAL A 18 2.49 2.22 9.07
CA VAL A 18 1.50 3.23 9.45
C VAL A 18 2.19 4.30 10.29
N GLY A 19 1.89 5.56 10.00
CA GLY A 19 2.44 6.68 10.74
C GLY A 19 1.43 7.82 10.91
N LYS A 20 1.82 8.79 11.71
CA LYS A 20 1.05 10.00 12.00
C LYS A 20 1.91 11.24 11.76
N THR A 21 1.32 12.31 11.26
CA THR A 21 2.01 13.59 11.07
C THR A 21 1.02 14.75 11.06
N VAL A 22 1.48 15.92 11.44
CA VAL A 22 0.73 17.19 11.27
C VAL A 22 0.99 17.83 9.91
N ASP A 23 2.02 17.41 9.20
CA ASP A 23 2.40 17.91 7.88
C ASP A 23 2.78 16.74 6.97
N ILE A 24 1.83 16.32 6.14
CA ILE A 24 2.00 15.14 5.28
C ILE A 24 3.09 15.35 4.21
N ASN A 25 3.15 16.53 3.61
CA ASN A 25 4.14 16.82 2.57
C ASN A 25 5.56 16.82 3.12
N LYS A 26 5.76 17.46 4.27
CA LYS A 26 7.05 17.48 4.96
C LYS A 26 7.49 16.07 5.39
N ARG A 27 6.56 15.29 5.92
CA ARG A 27 6.84 13.92 6.36
C ARG A 27 7.23 13.02 5.19
N MET A 28 6.54 13.11 4.06
CA MET A 28 6.89 12.32 2.88
C MET A 28 8.25 12.74 2.31
N ALA A 29 8.56 14.04 2.30
CA ALA A 29 9.88 14.52 1.91
C ALA A 29 11.00 13.97 2.83
N GLN A 30 10.74 13.88 4.14
CA GLN A 30 11.68 13.27 5.10
C GLN A 30 11.88 11.77 4.83
N HIS A 31 10.80 11.03 4.60
CA HIS A 31 10.88 9.59 4.33
C HIS A 31 11.66 9.29 3.05
N PHE A 32 11.35 9.97 1.96
CA PHE A 32 11.90 9.65 0.63
C PHE A 32 13.05 10.54 0.21
N GLY A 33 13.52 11.44 1.09
CA GLY A 33 14.66 12.33 0.84
C GLY A 33 16.02 11.75 1.22
N GLY A 34 16.14 10.47 1.46
CA GLY A 34 17.40 9.80 1.84
C GLY A 34 17.74 9.88 3.33
N LYS A 35 16.93 10.57 4.13
CA LYS A 35 17.10 10.73 5.60
C LYS A 35 15.95 10.09 6.40
N GLY A 36 15.19 9.21 5.78
CA GLY A 36 14.11 8.51 6.46
C GLY A 36 14.62 7.58 7.56
N HIS A 37 13.87 7.46 8.65
CA HIS A 37 14.27 6.67 9.82
C HIS A 37 13.96 5.17 9.68
N LEU A 38 13.22 4.78 8.66
CA LEU A 38 12.87 3.39 8.43
C LEU A 38 13.98 2.67 7.66
N ASP A 39 13.93 1.35 7.71
CA ASP A 39 14.84 0.50 6.93
C ASP A 39 14.71 0.81 5.43
N LYS A 40 15.83 0.78 4.72
CA LYS A 40 15.85 1.02 3.26
C LYS A 40 14.95 0.02 2.51
N SER A 41 14.83 -1.21 3.00
CA SER A 41 13.94 -2.21 2.41
C SER A 41 12.48 -1.78 2.45
N CYS A 42 12.06 -1.02 3.46
CA CYS A 42 10.72 -0.45 3.53
C CYS A 42 10.47 0.48 2.34
N TYR A 43 11.33 1.48 2.15
CA TYR A 43 11.16 2.46 1.08
C TYR A 43 11.22 1.84 -0.31
N LYS A 44 12.03 0.81 -0.51
CA LYS A 44 12.09 0.07 -1.77
C LYS A 44 10.82 -0.74 -2.04
N SER A 45 10.10 -1.14 -1.01
CA SER A 45 8.90 -1.96 -1.10
C SER A 45 7.62 -1.15 -1.26
N VAL A 46 7.65 0.17 -1.01
CA VAL A 46 6.47 1.02 -1.09
C VAL A 46 5.99 1.13 -2.53
N ALA A 47 4.78 0.66 -2.80
CA ALA A 47 4.10 0.82 -4.09
C ALA A 47 3.09 1.96 -4.08
N ARG A 48 2.44 2.21 -2.94
CA ARG A 48 1.40 3.23 -2.80
C ARG A 48 1.46 3.86 -1.41
N ILE A 49 1.24 5.16 -1.37
CA ILE A 49 1.10 5.94 -0.14
C ILE A 49 -0.34 6.43 -0.06
N GLU A 50 -1.00 6.15 1.05
CA GLU A 50 -2.37 6.58 1.31
C GLU A 50 -2.45 7.33 2.64
N TYR A 51 -3.44 8.21 2.79
CA TYR A 51 -3.61 9.01 3.99
C TYR A 51 -5.07 9.27 4.32
N GLN A 52 -5.29 9.62 5.58
CA GLN A 52 -6.55 10.10 6.12
C GLN A 52 -6.30 11.38 6.89
N LYS A 53 -7.24 12.31 6.84
CA LYS A 53 -7.15 13.60 7.52
C LYS A 53 -8.07 13.61 8.75
N TYR A 54 -7.57 14.09 9.87
CA TYR A 54 -8.30 14.22 11.11
C TYR A 54 -8.28 15.65 11.62
N LYS A 55 -9.35 16.05 12.35
CA LYS A 55 -9.48 17.41 12.90
C LYS A 55 -8.47 17.68 14.00
N THR A 56 -8.06 16.66 14.75
CA THR A 56 -7.16 16.78 15.90
C THR A 56 -6.04 15.77 15.83
N GLU A 57 -4.94 16.09 16.50
CA GLU A 57 -3.83 15.16 16.65
C GLU A 57 -4.21 13.96 17.53
N SER A 58 -5.09 14.16 18.51
CA SER A 58 -5.58 13.07 19.35
C SER A 58 -6.38 12.05 18.56
N ASP A 59 -7.24 12.49 17.66
CA ASP A 59 -7.99 11.58 16.76
C ASP A 59 -7.04 10.78 15.88
N ALA A 60 -6.06 11.44 15.29
CA ALA A 60 -5.05 10.78 14.47
C ALA A 60 -4.23 9.75 15.26
N LEU A 61 -3.89 10.04 16.50
CA LEU A 61 -3.17 9.13 17.39
C LEU A 61 -3.99 7.86 17.69
N ILE A 62 -5.28 8.03 17.98
CA ILE A 62 -6.19 6.90 18.22
C ILE A 62 -6.25 5.98 17.00
N TYR A 63 -6.44 6.55 15.81
CA TYR A 63 -6.51 5.77 14.58
C TYR A 63 -5.16 5.16 14.18
N GLU A 64 -4.06 5.86 14.37
CA GLU A 64 -2.72 5.30 14.14
C GLU A 64 -2.50 4.04 14.98
N THR A 65 -2.78 4.12 16.29
CA THR A 65 -2.65 2.98 17.21
C THR A 65 -3.56 1.83 16.79
N TYR A 66 -4.79 2.13 16.44
CA TYR A 66 -5.76 1.15 15.95
C TYR A 66 -5.26 0.44 14.69
N TYR A 67 -4.77 1.18 13.71
CA TYR A 67 -4.27 0.60 12.46
C TYR A 67 -2.99 -0.21 12.64
N ILE A 68 -2.06 0.25 13.48
CA ILE A 68 -0.85 -0.52 13.80
C ILE A 68 -1.24 -1.87 14.43
N THR A 69 -2.20 -1.88 15.34
CA THR A 69 -2.68 -3.11 15.97
C THR A 69 -3.46 -3.99 14.99
N LYS A 70 -4.32 -3.40 14.17
CA LYS A 70 -5.17 -4.12 13.19
C LYS A 70 -4.34 -4.77 12.09
N TYR A 71 -3.41 -4.03 11.50
CA TYR A 71 -2.65 -4.49 10.33
C TYR A 71 -1.35 -5.18 10.69
N SER A 72 -0.81 -4.97 11.88
CA SER A 72 0.52 -5.45 12.32
C SER A 72 1.59 -5.21 11.24
N PRO A 73 1.81 -3.95 10.80
CA PRO A 73 2.68 -3.68 9.67
C PRO A 73 4.11 -4.10 9.97
N LYS A 74 4.79 -4.67 8.97
CA LYS A 74 6.13 -5.23 9.10
C LYS A 74 7.16 -4.24 9.68
N TYR A 75 7.05 -2.97 9.31
CA TYR A 75 8.04 -1.94 9.68
C TYR A 75 7.64 -1.09 10.89
N ASN A 76 6.50 -1.34 11.50
CA ASN A 76 6.14 -0.75 12.79
C ASN A 76 6.67 -1.62 13.92
N LYS A 77 7.83 -1.27 14.46
CA LYS A 77 8.43 -2.02 15.58
C LYS A 77 7.83 -1.67 16.93
N LEU A 78 7.35 -0.43 17.08
CA LEU A 78 6.72 0.06 18.30
C LEU A 78 5.19 0.05 18.14
N GLY A 79 4.50 -0.21 19.25
CA GLY A 79 3.04 -0.18 19.30
C GLY A 79 2.35 -1.43 18.77
N GLN A 80 3.09 -2.47 18.40
CA GLN A 80 2.51 -3.75 18.02
C GLN A 80 2.10 -4.55 19.26
N SER A 81 0.84 -4.92 19.32
CA SER A 81 0.34 -5.91 20.27
C SER A 81 0.24 -7.28 19.60
N ARG A 82 0.39 -8.35 20.39
CA ARG A 82 0.17 -9.71 19.89
C ARG A 82 -1.30 -9.98 19.55
N ASP A 83 -2.19 -9.27 20.23
CA ASP A 83 -3.64 -9.44 20.08
C ASP A 83 -4.19 -8.42 19.07
N LYS A 84 -5.17 -8.84 18.30
CA LYS A 84 -5.93 -7.95 17.44
C LYS A 84 -6.92 -7.12 18.26
N PRO A 85 -7.25 -5.89 17.83
CA PRO A 85 -8.22 -5.08 18.57
C PRO A 85 -9.60 -5.74 18.52
N THR A 86 -10.27 -5.78 19.67
CA THR A 86 -11.66 -6.21 19.77
C THR A 86 -12.63 -5.07 19.47
N ILE A 87 -12.19 -3.83 19.66
CA ILE A 87 -12.94 -2.63 19.32
C ILE A 87 -12.79 -2.39 17.81
N GLN A 88 -13.90 -2.17 17.12
CA GLN A 88 -13.90 -1.78 15.72
C GLN A 88 -14.21 -0.29 15.62
N LEU A 89 -13.26 0.47 15.09
CA LEU A 89 -13.47 1.87 14.74
C LEU A 89 -13.99 1.96 13.31
N GLU A 90 -14.82 2.98 13.04
CA GLU A 90 -15.24 3.29 11.69
C GLU A 90 -14.02 3.73 10.88
N GLU A 91 -13.67 2.96 9.85
CA GLU A 91 -12.56 3.25 8.97
C GLU A 91 -13.00 4.24 7.89
N LYS A 92 -12.41 5.44 7.92
CA LYS A 92 -12.63 6.43 6.86
C LYS A 92 -11.98 5.97 5.56
N ASP A 93 -12.46 6.50 4.43
CA ASP A 93 -11.85 6.24 3.13
C ASP A 93 -10.42 6.75 3.08
N TRP A 94 -9.54 5.90 2.57
CA TRP A 94 -8.15 6.24 2.34
C TRP A 94 -8.01 7.00 1.03
N LYS A 95 -7.35 8.14 1.08
CA LYS A 95 -7.01 8.92 -0.11
C LYS A 95 -5.59 8.58 -0.57
N THR A 96 -5.41 8.49 -1.88
CA THR A 96 -4.09 8.24 -2.45
C THR A 96 -3.24 9.51 -2.40
N TYR A 97 -2.07 9.42 -1.76
CA TYR A 97 -1.07 10.48 -1.79
C TYR A 97 -0.19 10.35 -3.03
N GLN A 98 0.35 9.15 -3.28
CA GLN A 98 1.22 8.86 -4.41
C GLN A 98 1.21 7.37 -4.74
N VAL A 99 1.26 7.05 -6.03
CA VAL A 99 1.49 5.70 -6.54
C VAL A 99 2.92 5.65 -7.09
N LEU A 100 3.73 4.77 -6.51
CA LEU A 100 5.14 4.59 -6.89
C LEU A 100 5.33 3.39 -7.83
N LYS A 101 4.45 2.37 -7.71
CA LYS A 101 4.46 1.16 -8.55
C LYS A 101 3.03 0.73 -8.80
N ASN A 102 2.71 0.40 -10.04
CA ASN A 102 1.39 -0.09 -10.40
C ASN A 102 1.24 -1.58 -10.06
N GLN A 103 0.25 -1.89 -9.23
CA GLN A 103 -0.13 -3.27 -8.92
C GLN A 103 -0.72 -4.00 -10.13
N VAL A 104 -1.38 -3.26 -11.02
CA VAL A 104 -2.16 -3.79 -12.14
C VAL A 104 -1.29 -4.42 -13.23
N GLU A 105 -0.06 -3.94 -13.41
CA GLU A 105 0.81 -4.42 -14.48
C GLU A 105 1.36 -5.83 -14.26
N LYS A 106 1.41 -6.32 -13.03
CA LYS A 106 1.93 -7.68 -12.74
C LYS A 106 0.90 -8.81 -12.91
N GLY A 107 -0.39 -8.51 -12.82
CA GLY A 107 -1.45 -9.52 -12.95
C GLY A 107 -2.02 -9.64 -14.36
N GLU A 108 -2.25 -8.53 -15.04
CA GLU A 108 -2.91 -8.51 -16.36
C GLU A 108 -1.97 -8.78 -17.53
N ALA A 109 -0.72 -8.32 -17.47
CA ALA A 109 0.26 -8.55 -18.54
C ALA A 109 0.62 -10.03 -18.71
N SER A 110 0.63 -10.80 -17.61
CA SER A 110 0.91 -12.25 -17.63
C SER A 110 -0.24 -13.05 -18.25
N TRP A 111 -1.47 -12.72 -17.94
CA TRP A 111 -2.65 -13.42 -18.49
C TRP A 111 -2.98 -13.01 -19.92
N GLY A 112 -2.83 -11.75 -20.26
CA GLY A 112 -3.03 -11.24 -21.62
C GLY A 112 -2.05 -11.83 -22.63
N CYS A 113 -0.78 -11.99 -22.28
CA CYS A 113 0.23 -12.63 -23.13
C CYS A 113 -0.03 -14.12 -23.32
N LEU A 114 -0.42 -14.86 -22.28
CA LEU A 114 -0.72 -16.30 -22.39
C LEU A 114 -1.95 -16.57 -23.23
N THR A 115 -3.03 -15.81 -23.08
CA THR A 115 -4.24 -15.93 -23.90
C THR A 115 -3.98 -15.58 -25.36
N TYR A 116 -3.15 -14.56 -25.61
CA TYR A 116 -2.79 -14.15 -26.98
C TYR A 116 -1.96 -15.22 -27.70
N ILE A 117 -0.98 -15.81 -27.03
CA ILE A 117 -0.16 -16.91 -27.56
C ILE A 117 -1.02 -18.15 -27.85
N LEU A 118 -1.96 -18.49 -26.96
CA LEU A 118 -2.88 -19.62 -27.17
C LEU A 118 -3.82 -19.40 -28.34
N ILE A 119 -4.32 -18.18 -28.54
CA ILE A 119 -5.18 -17.82 -29.68
C ILE A 119 -4.40 -17.93 -30.99
N ILE A 120 -3.15 -17.43 -31.06
CA ILE A 120 -2.31 -17.53 -32.26
C ILE A 120 -2.00 -18.99 -32.56
N ALA A 121 -1.67 -19.83 -31.58
CA ALA A 121 -1.41 -21.23 -31.73
C ALA A 121 -2.65 -21.98 -32.28
N LEU A 122 -3.84 -21.62 -31.79
CA LEU A 122 -5.09 -22.20 -32.25
C LEU A 122 -5.39 -21.83 -33.71
N ILE A 123 -5.22 -20.56 -34.09
CA ILE A 123 -5.40 -20.08 -35.45
C ILE A 123 -4.43 -20.78 -36.40
N TYR A 124 -3.17 -20.97 -36.02
CA TYR A 124 -2.16 -21.67 -36.81
C TYR A 124 -2.52 -23.14 -37.00
N ALA A 125 -2.99 -23.83 -35.95
CA ALA A 125 -3.43 -25.22 -36.03
C ALA A 125 -4.64 -25.37 -36.98
N ILE A 126 -5.62 -24.46 -36.92
CA ILE A 126 -6.78 -24.46 -37.83
C ILE A 126 -6.33 -24.25 -39.26
N PHE A 127 -5.38 -23.34 -39.50
CA PHE A 127 -4.86 -23.06 -40.85
C PHE A 127 -4.16 -24.29 -41.46
N GLN A 128 -3.44 -25.07 -40.64
CA GLN A 128 -2.79 -26.32 -41.09
C GLN A 128 -3.82 -27.43 -41.41
N MET A 129 -4.99 -27.42 -40.77
CA MET A 129 -6.04 -28.40 -41.02
C MET A 129 -6.84 -28.10 -42.30
N ILE A 130 -6.88 -26.85 -42.73
CA ILE A 130 -7.63 -26.39 -43.93
C ILE A 130 -6.75 -26.44 -45.20
N ALA A 131 -5.44 -26.34 -45.01
CA ALA A 131 -4.48 -26.48 -46.09
C ALA A 131 -4.15 -27.95 -46.33
#